data_bce12c62211a6fda6fa9766ac38784f9
#
_entry.id   bce12c62211a6fda6fa9766ac38784f9
#
_cell.length_a   1.000
_cell.length_b   1.000
_cell.length_c   1.000
_cell.angle_alpha   90.00
_cell.angle_beta   90.00
_cell.angle_gamma   90.00
#
_symmetry.space_group_name_H-M   'P 1'
#
loop_
_entity.id
_entity.type
_entity.pdbx_description
1 polymer ?
#
loop_
_entity_poly.entity_id
_entity_poly.type
_entity_poly.pdbx_seq_one_letter_code
_entity_poly.pdbx_strand_id
1 'polypeptide(L)'
;MPKPDGDALSEFRIFETEEFQKKLGKLPAGTSRFVQKKLTDYVYPQLRKDPFLGPNIKKLKGYDPATWRYRVGKFRLFFMVDQAEQIIFMLSVDDRRDA
;
A
#
# COMPACT_ATOMS: atom_id res chain seq x y z
N MET A 1 0.33 26.64 -3.49
CA MET A 1 0.82 26.23 -3.43
C MET A 1 1.37 25.84 -3.58
N PRO A 2 1.67 25.74 -3.78
CA PRO A 2 2.31 25.20 -4.03
C PRO A 2 2.92 24.66 -3.93
N LYS A 3 2.61 24.52 -3.49
CA LYS A 3 3.43 23.95 -3.43
C LYS A 3 4.21 24.04 -4.24
N PRO A 4 4.12 24.60 -4.20
CA PRO A 4 5.01 24.87 -5.15
C PRO A 4 5.95 23.96 -5.53
N ASP A 5 6.31 23.30 -4.78
CA ASP A 5 7.23 22.38 -5.31
C ASP A 5 6.46 21.38 -6.08
N GLY A 6 6.87 21.11 -7.25
CA GLY A 6 6.26 20.15 -8.09
C GLY A 6 6.27 18.76 -7.49
N ASP A 7 7.20 18.51 -6.60
CA ASP A 7 7.27 17.20 -5.97
C ASP A 7 6.05 16.91 -5.14
N ALA A 8 5.58 17.89 -4.40
CA ALA A 8 4.38 17.69 -3.60
C ALA A 8 3.18 17.40 -4.48
N LEU A 9 3.15 17.98 -5.67
CA LEU A 9 2.05 17.78 -6.59
C LEU A 9 2.10 16.43 -7.26
N SER A 10 3.27 15.81 -7.34
CA SER A 10 3.42 14.54 -8.05
C SER A 10 3.34 13.34 -7.14
N GLU A 11 3.25 13.53 -5.84
CA GLU A 11 3.19 12.41 -4.92
C GLU A 11 1.77 11.99 -4.66
N PHE A 12 1.62 10.68 -4.45
CA PHE A 12 0.33 10.11 -4.12
C PHE A 12 0.07 10.19 -2.62
N ARG A 13 -1.20 10.26 -2.27
CA ARG A 13 -1.62 10.18 -0.87
C ARG A 13 -2.08 8.77 -0.57
N ILE A 14 -1.90 8.35 0.68
CA ILE A 14 -2.26 7.01 1.12
C ILE A 14 -3.52 7.07 1.97
N PHE A 15 -4.49 6.23 1.65
CA PHE A 15 -5.70 6.07 2.45
C PHE A 15 -5.83 4.60 2.85
N GLU A 16 -5.88 4.35 4.16
CA GLU A 16 -6.08 3.00 4.67
C GLU A 16 -7.57 2.76 4.86
N THR A 17 -8.11 1.77 4.14
CA THR A 17 -9.53 1.44 4.28
C THR A 17 -9.79 0.80 5.64
N GLU A 18 -11.07 0.76 6.04
CA GLU A 18 -11.44 0.09 7.28
C GLU A 18 -11.04 -1.38 7.27
N GLU A 19 -11.21 -2.03 6.14
CA GLU A 19 -10.85 -3.45 6.02
C GLU A 19 -9.36 -3.64 6.27
N PHE A 20 -8.54 -2.77 5.68
CA PHE A 20 -7.09 -2.82 5.86
C PHE A 20 -6.74 -2.65 7.34
N GLN A 21 -7.33 -1.65 7.98
CA GLN A 21 -7.03 -1.37 9.38
C GLN A 21 -7.49 -2.52 10.28
N LYS A 22 -8.64 -3.12 9.98
CA LYS A 22 -9.13 -4.26 10.74
C LYS A 22 -8.19 -5.45 10.63
N LYS A 23 -7.77 -5.77 9.42
CA LYS A 23 -6.88 -6.91 9.22
C LYS A 23 -5.53 -6.68 9.87
N LEU A 24 -5.01 -5.47 9.76
CA LEU A 24 -3.74 -5.13 10.40
C LEU A 24 -3.85 -5.30 11.91
N GLY A 25 -4.96 -4.84 12.48
CA GLY A 25 -5.19 -4.94 13.92
C GLY A 25 -5.41 -6.34 14.42
N LYS A 26 -5.80 -7.27 13.55
CA LYS A 26 -6.02 -8.66 13.95
C LYS A 26 -4.74 -9.48 13.97
N LEU A 27 -3.65 -8.95 13.43
CA LEU A 27 -2.38 -9.64 13.50
C LEU A 27 -1.90 -9.64 14.95
N PRO A 28 -1.12 -10.67 15.35
CA PRO A 28 -0.52 -10.63 16.68
C PRO A 28 0.24 -9.33 16.88
N ALA A 29 0.25 -8.84 18.12
CA ALA A 29 0.75 -7.49 18.40
C ALA A 29 2.15 -7.23 17.85
N GLY A 30 3.08 -8.17 18.04
CA GLY A 30 4.43 -7.98 17.53
C GLY A 30 4.48 -7.96 16.02
N THR A 31 3.65 -8.81 15.38
CA THR A 31 3.56 -8.88 13.93
C THR A 31 2.97 -7.60 13.36
N SER A 32 1.93 -7.11 14.00
CA SER A 32 1.29 -5.86 13.57
C SER A 32 2.28 -4.70 13.62
N ARG A 33 3.05 -4.61 14.71
CA ARG A 33 4.07 -3.56 14.83
C ARG A 33 5.13 -3.68 13.74
N PHE A 34 5.53 -4.91 13.43
CA PHE A 34 6.50 -5.15 12.37
C PHE A 34 5.98 -4.62 11.03
N VAL A 35 4.74 -5.01 10.70
CA VAL A 35 4.16 -4.57 9.43
C VAL A 35 4.00 -3.05 9.41
N GLN A 36 3.50 -2.46 10.50
CA GLN A 36 3.32 -1.02 10.55
C GLN A 36 4.63 -0.26 10.38
N LYS A 37 5.70 -0.78 10.98
CA LYS A 37 7.00 -0.15 10.80
C LYS A 37 7.46 -0.23 9.36
N LYS A 38 7.25 -1.36 8.70
CA LYS A 38 7.60 -1.50 7.28
C LYS A 38 6.77 -0.55 6.42
N LEU A 39 5.49 -0.38 6.75
CA LEU A 39 4.65 0.57 6.03
C LEU A 39 5.24 1.98 6.10
N THR A 40 5.57 2.42 7.31
CA THR A 40 6.07 3.76 7.53
C THR A 40 7.45 3.98 6.90
N ASP A 41 8.35 3.02 7.06
CA ASP A 41 9.73 3.19 6.69
C ASP A 41 10.01 2.93 5.21
N TYR A 42 9.25 2.03 4.59
CA TYR A 42 9.57 1.60 3.22
C TYR A 42 8.39 1.65 2.26
N VAL A 43 7.26 1.07 2.65
CA VAL A 43 6.16 0.88 1.71
C VAL A 43 5.54 2.21 1.29
N TYR A 44 5.13 3.00 2.27
CA TYR A 44 4.43 4.24 1.97
C TYR A 44 5.33 5.26 1.27
N PRO A 45 6.59 5.45 1.70
CA PRO A 45 7.46 6.35 0.95
C PRO A 45 7.61 5.95 -0.50
N GLN A 46 7.74 4.65 -0.78
CA GLN A 46 7.87 4.18 -2.15
C GLN A 46 6.57 4.37 -2.93
N LEU A 47 5.43 4.00 -2.35
CA LEU A 47 4.16 4.12 -3.03
C LEU A 47 3.80 5.57 -3.32
N ARG A 48 4.16 6.48 -2.43
CA ARG A 48 3.88 7.90 -2.67
C ARG A 48 4.59 8.41 -3.90
N LYS A 49 5.77 7.90 -4.17
CA LYS A 49 6.53 8.32 -5.33
C LYS A 49 6.07 7.62 -6.59
N ASP A 50 5.88 6.31 -6.53
CA ASP A 50 5.48 5.53 -7.69
C ASP A 50 4.83 4.23 -7.24
N PRO A 51 3.52 4.14 -7.31
CA PRO A 51 2.83 2.93 -6.85
C PRO A 51 2.85 1.78 -7.85
N PHE A 52 3.40 2.01 -9.04
CA PHE A 52 3.31 1.01 -10.11
C PHE A 52 4.59 0.26 -10.36
N LEU A 53 5.73 0.75 -9.88
CA LEU A 53 7.02 0.20 -10.26
C LEU A 53 7.90 -0.04 -9.05
N GLY A 54 8.40 -1.27 -8.95
CA GLY A 54 9.30 -1.63 -7.87
C GLY A 54 9.40 -3.14 -7.76
N PRO A 55 10.47 -3.65 -7.14
CA PRO A 55 10.70 -5.10 -7.08
C PRO A 55 9.65 -5.85 -6.29
N ASN A 56 8.96 -5.17 -5.38
CA ASN A 56 7.95 -5.83 -4.55
C ASN A 56 6.54 -5.57 -5.03
N ILE A 57 6.38 -4.83 -6.11
CA ILE A 57 5.08 -4.39 -6.62
C ILE A 57 4.71 -5.21 -7.85
N LYS A 58 3.47 -5.71 -7.87
CA LYS A 58 2.98 -6.47 -9.00
C LYS A 58 1.50 -6.19 -9.21
N LYS A 59 1.12 -5.97 -10.48
CA LYS A 59 -0.28 -5.86 -10.84
C LYS A 59 -0.89 -7.25 -10.88
N LEU A 60 -2.05 -7.43 -10.27
CA LEU A 60 -2.72 -8.72 -10.25
C LEU A 60 -3.59 -8.88 -11.47
N LYS A 61 -3.61 -10.09 -12.02
CA LYS A 61 -4.43 -10.39 -13.19
C LYS A 61 -5.86 -10.67 -12.75
N GLY A 62 -6.79 -10.27 -13.61
CA GLY A 62 -8.18 -10.62 -13.40
C GLY A 62 -8.94 -9.79 -12.40
N TYR A 63 -8.36 -8.71 -11.92
CA TYR A 63 -9.04 -7.82 -10.98
C TYR A 63 -9.61 -6.60 -11.70
N ASP A 64 -10.85 -6.30 -11.40
CA ASP A 64 -11.52 -5.10 -11.93
C ASP A 64 -12.31 -4.50 -10.78
N PRO A 65 -11.93 -3.33 -10.27
CA PRO A 65 -10.85 -2.46 -10.76
C PRO A 65 -9.47 -3.06 -10.54
N ALA A 66 -8.48 -2.49 -11.23
CA ALA A 66 -7.12 -2.97 -11.16
C ALA A 66 -6.60 -2.95 -9.73
N THR A 67 -6.03 -4.06 -9.31
CA THR A 67 -5.52 -4.24 -7.96
C THR A 67 -4.06 -4.64 -8.03
N TRP A 68 -3.28 -4.10 -7.10
CA TRP A 68 -1.84 -4.30 -7.06
C TRP A 68 -1.45 -4.95 -5.75
N ARG A 69 -0.30 -5.61 -5.74
CA ARG A 69 0.23 -6.26 -4.56
C ARG A 69 1.61 -5.69 -4.23
N TYR A 70 1.86 -5.44 -2.95
CA TYR A 70 3.18 -5.09 -2.44
C TYR A 70 3.59 -6.18 -1.45
N ARG A 71 4.73 -6.81 -1.68
CA ARG A 71 5.21 -7.88 -0.80
C ARG A 71 6.09 -7.32 0.31
N VAL A 72 5.77 -7.69 1.56
CA VAL A 72 6.57 -7.33 2.73
C VAL A 72 6.82 -8.62 3.49
N GLY A 73 8.03 -9.19 3.31
CA GLY A 73 8.34 -10.49 3.90
C GLY A 73 7.33 -11.53 3.46
N LYS A 74 6.65 -12.14 4.42
CA LYS A 74 5.61 -13.12 4.11
C LYS A 74 4.24 -12.51 3.95
N PHE A 75 4.12 -11.20 4.05
CA PHE A 75 2.83 -10.53 3.94
C PHE A 75 2.66 -9.95 2.54
N ARG A 76 1.39 -9.86 2.13
CA ARG A 76 1.02 -9.20 0.88
C ARG A 76 0.05 -8.09 1.20
N LEU A 77 0.37 -6.90 0.71
CA LEU A 77 -0.49 -5.75 0.87
C LEU A 77 -1.18 -5.50 -0.46
N PHE A 78 -2.49 -5.39 -0.44
CA PHE A 78 -3.25 -5.17 -1.66
C PHE A 78 -3.71 -3.72 -1.71
N PHE A 79 -3.59 -3.09 -2.86
CA PHE A 79 -3.96 -1.69 -2.99
C PHE A 79 -4.48 -1.38 -4.38
N MET A 80 -5.25 -0.30 -4.46
CA MET A 80 -5.74 0.27 -5.71
C MET A 80 -5.24 1.68 -5.82
N VAL A 81 -5.20 2.21 -7.05
CA VAL A 81 -4.70 3.55 -7.29
C VAL A 81 -5.73 4.35 -8.07
N ASP A 82 -6.11 5.51 -7.54
CA ASP A 82 -6.91 6.48 -8.26
C ASP A 82 -5.94 7.52 -8.82
N GLN A 83 -5.62 7.38 -10.10
CA GLN A 83 -4.63 8.26 -10.72
C GLN A 83 -5.13 9.68 -10.87
N ALA A 84 -6.40 9.86 -11.11
CA ALA A 84 -6.96 11.19 -11.27
C ALA A 84 -6.83 12.02 -9.99
N GLU A 85 -7.09 11.39 -8.85
CA GLU A 85 -7.00 12.06 -7.55
C GLU A 85 -5.65 11.84 -6.89
N GLN A 86 -4.82 10.98 -7.46
CA GLN A 86 -3.52 10.60 -6.89
C GLN A 86 -3.65 10.07 -5.46
N ILE A 87 -4.56 9.13 -5.30
CA ILE A 87 -4.80 8.48 -4.01
C ILE A 87 -4.58 6.99 -4.16
N ILE A 88 -3.88 6.42 -3.20
CA ILE A 88 -3.68 4.97 -3.10
C ILE A 88 -4.54 4.46 -1.97
N PHE A 89 -5.41 3.48 -2.27
CA PHE A 89 -6.27 2.88 -1.26
C PHE A 89 -5.68 1.55 -0.83
N MET A 90 -5.29 1.45 0.44
CA MET A 90 -4.81 0.19 0.99
C MET A 90 -6.02 -0.65 1.34
N LEU A 91 -6.15 -1.80 0.70
CA LEU A 91 -7.36 -2.60 0.79
C LEU A 91 -7.27 -3.72 1.81
N SER A 92 -6.11 -4.38 1.89
CA SER A 92 -6.02 -5.59 2.69
C SER A 92 -4.56 -5.95 2.95
N VAL A 93 -4.34 -6.70 4.03
CA VAL A 93 -3.04 -7.29 4.32
C VAL A 93 -3.27 -8.76 4.60
N ASP A 94 -2.54 -9.64 3.90
CA ASP A 94 -2.69 -11.08 4.04
C ASP A 94 -1.35 -11.72 4.34
N ASP A 95 -1.39 -12.78 5.12
CA ASP A 95 -0.21 -13.60 5.38
C ASP A 95 -0.11 -14.64 4.27
N ARG A 96 1.05 -14.70 3.62
CA ARG A 96 1.25 -15.63 2.51
C ARG A 96 0.96 -17.08 2.86
N ARG A 97 1.17 -17.45 4.11
CA ARG A 97 0.96 -18.84 4.53
C ARG A 97 -0.50 -19.25 4.41
N ASP A 98 -1.39 -18.29 4.40
CA ASP A 98 -2.83 -18.57 4.33
C ASP A 98 -3.34 -18.71 2.91
N ALA A 99 -2.49 -18.45 1.94
CA ALA A 99 -2.91 -18.45 0.54
C ALA A 99 -2.91 -19.83 -0.07
#